data_2dd03abd108e6bbff838c992859fc163
#
_entry.id   2dd03abd108e6bbff838c992859fc163
#
_cell.length_a   1.000
_cell.length_b   1.000
_cell.length_c   1.000
_cell.angle_alpha   90.00
_cell.angle_beta   90.00
_cell.angle_gamma   90.00
#
_symmetry.space_group_name_H-M   'P 1'
#
loop_
_entity.id
_entity.type
_entity.pdbx_description
1 polymer ?
#
loop_
_entity_poly.entity_id
_entity_poly.type
_entity_poly.pdbx_seq_one_letter_code
_entity_poly.pdbx_strand_id
1 'polypeptide(L)'
;MIGPFLICDLRPEWSWRPYVTFWRPNNANYAYPLVWSGDYTEGQVMKGGSYYTSVENGVLIRFPVLRSLVEPMAVAPERGHIDGDAGPVVWQKPETCARLRELAYQPAFLAFANSELRGQAVPA
;
A
#
# COMPACT_ATOMS: atom_id res chain seq x y z
N MET A 1 13.45 -0.59 -15.81
CA MET A 1 12.69 -1.23 -14.73
C MET A 1 11.73 -0.25 -14.11
N ILE A 2 10.55 -0.71 -13.76
CA ILE A 2 9.56 0.11 -13.08
C ILE A 2 9.69 -0.08 -11.56
N GLY A 3 9.55 0.99 -10.82
CA GLY A 3 9.69 1.03 -9.36
C GLY A 3 10.48 2.25 -8.93
N PRO A 4 10.82 2.36 -7.63
CA PRO A 4 10.47 1.46 -6.53
C PRO A 4 9.01 1.59 -6.10
N PHE A 5 8.55 0.59 -5.35
CA PHE A 5 7.18 0.53 -4.85
C PHE A 5 7.13 0.69 -3.34
N LEU A 6 6.04 1.31 -2.89
CA LEU A 6 5.60 1.24 -1.50
C LEU A 6 4.49 0.19 -1.41
N ILE A 7 4.34 -0.42 -0.26
CA ILE A 7 3.17 -1.26 0.04
C ILE A 7 2.25 -0.44 0.93
N CYS A 8 1.12 -0.05 0.38
CA CYS A 8 0.10 0.72 1.07
C CYS A 8 -0.85 -0.23 1.78
N ASP A 9 -1.13 0.01 3.06
CA ASP A 9 -2.01 -0.85 3.84
C ASP A 9 -3.15 -0.01 4.42
N LEU A 10 -4.34 -0.18 3.83
CA LEU A 10 -5.55 0.54 4.21
C LEU A 10 -6.56 -0.40 4.90
N ARG A 11 -6.06 -1.35 5.69
CA ARG A 11 -6.96 -2.30 6.37
C ARG A 11 -7.94 -1.58 7.29
N PRO A 12 -9.18 -2.05 7.36
CA PRO A 12 -10.22 -1.36 8.16
C PRO A 12 -9.88 -1.21 9.63
N GLU A 13 -9.12 -2.14 10.21
CA GLU A 13 -8.72 -2.09 11.62
C GLU A 13 -7.88 -0.86 11.95
N TRP A 14 -7.27 -0.22 10.95
CA TRP A 14 -6.44 0.97 11.10
C TRP A 14 -7.09 2.24 10.58
N SER A 15 -8.39 2.22 10.31
CA SER A 15 -9.12 3.39 9.78
C SER A 15 -9.11 4.60 10.71
N TRP A 16 -8.87 4.39 12.01
CA TRP A 16 -8.77 5.45 13.02
C TRP A 16 -7.44 6.20 13.00
N ARG A 17 -6.44 5.67 12.31
CA ARG A 17 -5.10 6.28 12.29
C ARG A 17 -5.11 7.58 11.50
N PRO A 18 -4.32 8.59 11.95
CA PRO A 18 -4.29 9.87 11.24
C PRO A 18 -3.59 9.79 9.89
N TYR A 19 -2.63 8.91 9.74
CA TYR A 19 -1.83 8.78 8.53
C TYR A 19 -1.98 7.38 7.93
N VAL A 20 -1.79 7.32 6.59
CA VAL A 20 -1.76 6.06 5.86
C VAL A 20 -0.55 5.25 6.33
N THR A 21 -0.76 3.96 6.52
CA THR A 21 0.29 3.03 6.93
C THR A 21 0.93 2.39 5.69
N PHE A 22 2.26 2.40 5.66
CA PHE A 22 3.06 1.74 4.65
C PHE A 22 3.92 0.67 5.32
N TRP A 23 4.41 -0.27 4.53
CA TRP A 23 5.29 -1.32 5.02
C TRP A 23 6.74 -0.87 4.98
N ARG A 24 7.49 -1.23 6.02
CA ARG A 24 8.95 -1.04 6.04
C ARG A 24 9.62 -2.04 5.10
N PRO A 25 10.89 -1.80 4.70
CA PRO A 25 11.64 -2.74 3.85
C PRO A 25 11.64 -4.15 4.45
N ASN A 26 11.70 -5.14 3.58
CA ASN A 26 11.84 -6.55 3.95
C ASN A 26 10.72 -7.07 4.84
N ASN A 27 9.52 -6.52 4.70
CA ASN A 27 8.35 -6.90 5.49
C ASN A 27 8.54 -6.71 7.00
N ALA A 28 9.39 -5.77 7.40
CA ALA A 28 9.80 -5.56 8.78
C ALA A 28 8.93 -4.55 9.51
N ASN A 29 7.62 -4.83 9.60
CA ASN A 29 6.65 -3.94 10.25
C ASN A 29 6.22 -2.75 9.40
N TYR A 30 5.65 -1.76 10.03
CA TYR A 30 4.88 -0.68 9.42
C TYR A 30 5.44 0.67 9.78
N ALA A 31 5.12 1.68 8.97
CA ALA A 31 5.54 3.05 9.23
C ALA A 31 4.56 4.05 8.60
N TYR A 32 4.47 5.24 9.19
CA TYR A 32 3.78 6.36 8.57
C TYR A 32 4.71 7.16 7.63
N PRO A 33 5.95 7.51 8.04
CA PRO A 33 6.82 8.30 7.18
C PRO A 33 7.28 7.54 5.94
N LEU A 34 7.23 8.21 4.80
CA LEU A 34 7.67 7.61 3.54
C LEU A 34 9.16 7.23 3.58
N VAL A 35 9.97 8.01 4.32
CA VAL A 35 11.41 7.74 4.44
C VAL A 35 11.73 6.43 5.16
N TRP A 36 10.79 5.89 5.93
CA TRP A 36 10.92 4.60 6.61
C TRP A 36 10.25 3.45 5.84
N SER A 37 9.60 3.77 4.74
CA SER A 37 8.77 2.84 3.98
C SER A 37 9.47 2.38 2.72
N GLY A 38 9.09 1.19 2.21
CA GLY A 38 9.68 0.64 1.00
C GLY A 38 11.18 0.43 1.16
N ASP A 39 11.93 0.30 0.10
CA ASP A 39 11.43 0.16 -1.26
C ASP A 39 11.28 -1.31 -1.60
N TYR A 40 10.28 -1.59 -2.45
CA TYR A 40 10.07 -2.93 -2.99
C TYR A 40 10.28 -2.88 -4.50
N THR A 41 10.80 -3.96 -5.07
CA THR A 41 10.98 -4.08 -6.52
C THR A 41 9.72 -4.62 -7.17
N GLU A 42 9.61 -4.41 -8.48
CA GLU A 42 8.51 -5.00 -9.25
C GLU A 42 8.49 -6.53 -9.10
N GLY A 43 9.65 -7.16 -9.15
CA GLY A 43 9.75 -8.62 -8.97
C GLY A 43 9.19 -9.07 -7.63
N GLN A 44 9.51 -8.35 -6.55
CA GLN A 44 8.99 -8.68 -5.22
C GLN A 44 7.47 -8.56 -5.16
N VAL A 45 6.89 -7.46 -5.64
CA VAL A 45 5.45 -7.23 -5.54
C VAL A 45 4.65 -8.17 -6.44
N MET A 46 5.18 -8.55 -7.59
CA MET A 46 4.52 -9.51 -8.47
C MET A 46 4.62 -10.93 -7.94
N LYS A 47 5.79 -11.34 -7.47
CA LYS A 47 6.03 -12.67 -6.93
C LYS A 47 5.28 -12.92 -5.62
N GLY A 48 5.11 -11.89 -4.81
CA GLY A 48 4.45 -12.00 -3.51
C GLY A 48 2.94 -12.20 -3.59
N GLY A 49 2.33 -11.90 -4.73
CA GLY A 49 0.91 -12.15 -4.96
C GLY A 49 0.01 -11.57 -3.89
N SER A 50 -0.83 -12.40 -3.29
CA SER A 50 -1.79 -11.97 -2.27
C SER A 50 -1.16 -11.45 -0.98
N TYR A 51 0.13 -11.65 -0.78
CA TYR A 51 0.82 -11.08 0.37
C TYR A 51 0.89 -9.55 0.27
N TYR A 52 1.11 -9.02 -0.94
CA TYR A 52 1.21 -7.59 -1.17
C TYR A 52 -0.04 -6.96 -1.78
N THR A 53 -0.96 -7.78 -2.30
CA THR A 53 -2.20 -7.29 -2.89
C THR A 53 -3.37 -8.04 -2.28
N SER A 54 -4.28 -7.33 -1.63
CA SER A 54 -5.41 -7.95 -0.96
C SER A 54 -6.68 -7.12 -1.15
N VAL A 55 -7.76 -7.82 -1.44
CA VAL A 55 -9.11 -7.22 -1.60
C VAL A 55 -10.02 -7.87 -0.56
N GLU A 56 -10.82 -7.05 0.11
CA GLU A 56 -11.76 -7.50 1.12
C GLU A 56 -13.10 -6.81 0.87
N ASN A 57 -14.15 -7.61 0.73
CA ASN A 57 -15.51 -7.11 0.42
C ASN A 57 -15.51 -6.18 -0.81
N GLY A 58 -14.76 -6.55 -1.85
CA GLY A 58 -14.70 -5.78 -3.09
C GLY A 58 -13.83 -4.52 -3.01
N VAL A 59 -13.19 -4.27 -1.88
CA VAL A 59 -12.37 -3.08 -1.65
C VAL A 59 -10.90 -3.47 -1.55
N LEU A 60 -10.05 -2.76 -2.28
CA LEU A 60 -8.60 -2.97 -2.25
C LEU A 60 -8.07 -2.43 -0.93
N ILE A 61 -7.55 -3.32 -0.06
CA ILE A 61 -7.11 -2.94 1.28
C ILE A 61 -5.59 -2.92 1.44
N ARG A 62 -4.86 -3.62 0.61
CA ARG A 62 -3.39 -3.61 0.61
C ARG A 62 -2.91 -3.77 -0.82
N PHE A 63 -1.95 -2.95 -1.23
CA PHE A 63 -1.52 -2.95 -2.62
C PHE A 63 -0.18 -2.24 -2.79
N PRO A 64 0.61 -2.67 -3.80
CA PRO A 64 1.79 -1.92 -4.18
C PRO A 64 1.41 -0.69 -4.99
N VAL A 65 2.15 0.39 -4.78
CA VAL A 65 1.98 1.66 -5.49
C VAL A 65 3.35 2.26 -5.72
N LEU A 66 3.57 2.86 -6.90
CA LEU A 66 4.85 3.51 -7.20
C LEU A 66 5.11 4.64 -6.20
N ARG A 67 6.31 4.63 -5.60
CA ARG A 67 6.73 5.70 -4.67
C ARG A 67 6.58 7.08 -5.31
N SER A 68 6.99 7.22 -6.57
CA SER A 68 6.92 8.50 -7.29
C SER A 68 5.51 9.06 -7.42
N LEU A 69 4.48 8.22 -7.36
CA LEU A 69 3.09 8.65 -7.41
C LEU A 69 2.55 9.04 -6.02
N VAL A 70 3.16 8.54 -4.97
CA VAL A 70 2.75 8.83 -3.59
C VAL A 70 3.43 10.08 -3.04
N GLU A 71 4.70 10.29 -3.37
CA GLU A 71 5.47 11.42 -2.85
C GLU A 71 4.78 12.79 -3.01
N PRO A 72 4.14 13.08 -4.17
CA PRO A 72 3.41 14.36 -4.30
C PRO A 72 2.24 14.53 -3.33
N MET A 73 1.74 13.44 -2.73
CA MET A 73 0.65 13.48 -1.76
C MET A 73 1.15 13.70 -0.34
N ALA A 74 2.46 13.67 -0.12
CA ALA A 74 3.04 13.70 1.22
C ALA A 74 3.04 15.10 1.80
N VAL A 75 2.83 15.17 3.11
CA VAL A 75 2.81 16.42 3.89
C VAL A 75 3.64 16.23 5.15
N ALA A 76 4.04 17.33 5.78
CA ALA A 76 4.72 17.28 7.07
C ALA A 76 3.76 16.72 8.13
N PRO A 77 4.23 15.83 9.04
CA PRO A 77 3.37 15.31 10.10
C PRO A 77 3.06 16.39 11.13
N GLU A 78 1.88 16.27 11.76
CA GLU A 78 1.54 17.09 12.89
C GLU A 78 2.24 16.58 14.15
N ARG A 79 2.59 17.50 15.05
CA ARG A 79 3.23 17.16 16.32
C ARG A 79 2.33 16.24 17.14
N GLY A 80 2.95 15.23 17.77
CA GLY A 80 2.27 14.34 18.69
C GLY A 80 1.57 13.16 18.04
N HIS A 81 1.57 13.06 16.70
CA HIS A 81 0.94 11.96 16.01
C HIS A 81 1.91 10.82 15.66
N ILE A 82 3.21 11.11 15.62
CA ILE A 82 4.24 10.09 15.39
C ILE A 82 5.45 10.38 16.27
N ASP A 83 6.28 9.40 16.45
CA ASP A 83 7.53 9.56 17.19
C ASP A 83 8.53 10.37 16.37
N GLY A 84 8.81 11.59 16.83
CA GLY A 84 9.77 12.47 16.19
C GLY A 84 9.29 13.04 14.86
N ASP A 85 10.11 13.93 14.30
CA ASP A 85 9.86 14.56 12.99
C ASP A 85 10.52 13.70 11.90
N ALA A 86 10.04 12.47 11.74
CA ALA A 86 10.71 11.48 10.92
C ALA A 86 10.54 11.67 9.42
N GLY A 87 9.70 12.63 8.99
CA GLY A 87 9.56 12.95 7.57
C GLY A 87 8.11 12.91 7.06
N PRO A 88 7.93 13.14 5.76
CA PRO A 88 6.60 13.29 5.17
C PRO A 88 5.71 12.07 5.32
N VAL A 89 4.42 12.35 5.52
CA VAL A 89 3.36 11.34 5.70
C VAL A 89 2.21 11.64 4.76
N VAL A 90 1.30 10.69 4.58
CA VAL A 90 0.07 10.88 3.80
C VAL A 90 -1.11 10.85 4.75
N TRP A 91 -1.97 11.87 4.71
CA TRP A 91 -3.18 11.89 5.53
C TRP A 91 -4.09 10.71 5.18
N GLN A 92 -4.62 10.05 6.20
CA GLN A 92 -5.60 8.99 6.00
C GLN A 92 -7.01 9.59 6.01
N LYS A 93 -7.44 10.04 4.85
CA LYS A 93 -8.75 10.62 4.63
C LYS A 93 -9.44 9.87 3.49
N PRO A 94 -10.78 9.93 3.38
CA PRO A 94 -11.48 9.24 2.30
C PRO A 94 -10.92 9.58 0.91
N GLU A 95 -10.63 10.85 0.65
CA GLU A 95 -10.11 11.28 -0.65
C GLU A 95 -8.70 10.79 -0.92
N THR A 96 -7.81 10.77 0.08
CA THR A 96 -6.45 10.27 -0.12
C THR A 96 -6.44 8.75 -0.28
N CYS A 97 -7.26 8.05 0.48
CA CYS A 97 -7.40 6.59 0.34
C CYS A 97 -7.95 6.22 -1.05
N ALA A 98 -8.97 6.94 -1.53
CA ALA A 98 -9.52 6.72 -2.86
C ALA A 98 -8.46 6.96 -3.94
N ARG A 99 -7.69 8.04 -3.79
CA ARG A 99 -6.62 8.34 -4.75
C ARG A 99 -5.53 7.27 -4.77
N LEU A 100 -5.11 6.80 -3.60
CA LEU A 100 -4.13 5.72 -3.52
C LEU A 100 -4.62 4.45 -4.21
N ARG A 101 -5.89 4.10 -4.02
CA ARG A 101 -6.47 2.93 -4.69
C ARG A 101 -6.48 3.08 -6.21
N GLU A 102 -6.74 4.29 -6.71
CA GLU A 102 -6.65 4.56 -8.15
C GLU A 102 -5.23 4.40 -8.68
N LEU A 103 -4.22 4.69 -7.85
CA LEU A 103 -2.81 4.60 -8.21
C LEU A 103 -2.21 3.21 -8.00
N ALA A 104 -2.97 2.26 -7.46
CA ALA A 104 -2.50 0.90 -7.24
C ALA A 104 -1.91 0.31 -8.52
N TYR A 105 -0.81 -0.44 -8.36
CA TYR A 105 -0.12 -1.02 -9.50
C TYR A 105 -0.99 -2.07 -10.19
N GLN A 106 -1.49 -1.75 -11.36
CA GLN A 106 -2.47 -2.56 -12.08
C GLN A 106 -2.01 -3.99 -12.39
N PRO A 107 -0.76 -4.22 -12.85
CA PRO A 107 -0.32 -5.59 -13.11
C PRO A 107 -0.43 -6.50 -11.88
N ALA A 108 -0.12 -5.99 -10.68
CA ALA A 108 -0.25 -6.78 -9.44
C ALA A 108 -1.72 -7.05 -9.13
N PHE A 109 -2.59 -6.06 -9.30
CA PHE A 109 -4.02 -6.23 -9.08
C PHE A 109 -4.61 -7.26 -10.07
N LEU A 110 -4.25 -7.19 -11.34
CA LEU A 110 -4.72 -8.13 -12.34
C LEU A 110 -4.23 -9.55 -12.07
N ALA A 111 -2.98 -9.71 -11.64
CA ALA A 111 -2.44 -11.02 -11.26
C ALA A 111 -3.21 -11.61 -10.07
N PHE A 112 -3.54 -10.79 -9.07
CA PHE A 112 -4.36 -11.20 -7.94
C PHE A 112 -5.76 -11.62 -8.39
N ALA A 113 -6.42 -10.81 -9.20
CA ALA A 113 -7.77 -11.08 -9.70
C ALA A 113 -7.81 -12.38 -10.51
N ASN A 114 -6.83 -12.60 -11.39
CA ASN A 114 -6.74 -13.81 -12.17
C ASN A 114 -6.52 -15.04 -11.30
N SER A 115 -5.71 -14.93 -10.25
CA SER A 115 -5.47 -16.01 -9.31
C SER A 115 -6.75 -16.40 -8.57
N GLU A 116 -7.52 -15.41 -8.11
CA GLU A 116 -8.79 -15.63 -7.43
C GLU A 116 -9.82 -16.28 -8.36
N LEU A 117 -9.91 -15.81 -9.60
CA LEU A 117 -10.81 -16.39 -10.59
C LEU A 117 -10.47 -17.85 -10.89
N ARG A 118 -9.19 -18.15 -11.02
CA ARG A 118 -8.75 -19.53 -11.23
C ARG A 118 -9.09 -20.43 -10.06
N GLY A 119 -8.91 -19.94 -8.84
CA GLY A 119 -9.29 -20.69 -7.64
C GLY A 119 -10.79 -20.97 -7.59
N GLN A 120 -11.62 -20.05 -8.05
CA GLN A 120 -13.06 -20.21 -8.10
C GLN A 120 -13.51 -21.09 -9.27
N ALA A 121 -12.77 -21.08 -10.38
CA ALA A 121 -13.14 -21.80 -11.59
C ALA A 121 -12.78 -23.29 -11.53
N VAL A 122 -11.94 -23.71 -10.60
CA VAL A 122 -11.56 -25.11 -10.45
C VAL A 122 -12.61 -25.82 -9.61
N PRO A 123 -13.41 -26.69 -10.21
CA PRO A 123 -14.41 -27.42 -9.43
C PRO A 123 -13.72 -28.36 -8.44
N ALA A 124 -14.30 -28.44 -7.29
CA ALA A 124 -13.78 -29.31 -6.25
C ALA A 124 -13.82 -30.79 -6.71
#